data_099b2f8e6b5052626476854973333181
#
_entry.id   099b2f8e6b5052626476854973333181
#
_cell.length_a   1.000
_cell.length_b   1.000
_cell.length_c   1.000
_cell.angle_alpha   90.00
_cell.angle_beta   90.00
_cell.angle_gamma   90.00
#
_symmetry.space_group_name_H-M   'P 1'
#
loop_
_entity.id
_entity.type
_entity.pdbx_description
1 polymer ?
#
loop_
_entity_poly.entity_id
_entity_poly.type
_entity_poly.pdbx_seq_one_letter_code
_entity_poly.pdbx_strand_id
1 'polypeptide(L)'
;RSIWDYEGINLSDTKEGHGPFTCEMFWFKNSETGKTATLPENSRFQSTLVCGGSGSGKTSMVFEPFIARDLERKFFYSEVSKEMGFTALKTKIAVLNKPYSNDFLNKNFNLSMLSPAYGKETVYKSYMKKMILSDKPELTYRNCGVTVMSPDKDISNHMIDVAENFGFTYHIVDPSDINSIGINPFVYDDPYIIATTISSALKAMYNDTHTEVQEAYREDVILQAIENVSILLKEMYPRMNEGALPNLNDMLKMLTNFELVEKMCEIMAHDETLKEKHANQIAYFKKNFYSNGSGKELTEKFLYTAVSQLDNLLRLDGLKSILCNRHNNINFDNVLKNSELIFVCIRRGDLGATSHKALGLFFLIAFENAVLRRPGTESSRTPYFLYIDEFPDFISKSTEPIFTMFRKYKVGATISAQNLAQLNAPGSKDNFRQTILANCANKIFTGHATKEDLEWWSTEMGQHREWSFSDTIDFAKGAYDSKHGNVSWKFVANFSAGKLQSFSLKDCAFKLRSESGKPLAGQGKMGFLDSKYKEPQKIKKYDFAKYTNSPDDVDTSNDDSKKEKFNPKKLDFLDDRNEFDPVQIDSTDSKYIFEDENAIVVNLKKGKKNDNN
;
A
#
# COMPACT_ATOMS: atom_id res chain seq x y z
N ARG A 1 -14.50 21.30 2.49
CA ARG A 1 -13.98 21.94 1.26
C ARG A 1 -14.61 21.26 0.04
N SER A 2 -14.93 22.04 -1.00
CA SER A 2 -15.25 21.51 -2.32
C SER A 2 -14.02 20.85 -2.92
N ILE A 3 -14.21 19.83 -3.80
CA ILE A 3 -13.08 19.24 -4.55
C ILE A 3 -12.32 20.26 -5.39
N TRP A 4 -12.92 21.42 -5.68
CA TRP A 4 -12.36 22.51 -6.47
C TRP A 4 -11.63 23.59 -5.66
N ASP A 5 -11.66 23.53 -4.33
CA ASP A 5 -11.12 24.58 -3.46
C ASP A 5 -9.63 24.45 -3.16
N TYR A 6 -8.94 23.53 -3.84
CA TYR A 6 -7.54 23.25 -3.59
C TYR A 6 -6.64 23.83 -4.68
N GLU A 7 -5.73 24.69 -4.30
CA GLU A 7 -4.80 25.40 -5.21
C GLU A 7 -3.41 24.74 -5.30
N GLY A 8 -3.21 23.61 -4.64
CA GLY A 8 -1.94 22.89 -4.59
C GLY A 8 -1.43 22.65 -3.18
N ILE A 9 -0.21 22.13 -3.06
CA ILE A 9 0.44 21.89 -1.77
C ILE A 9 0.95 23.21 -1.24
N ASN A 10 0.41 23.65 -0.12
CA ASN A 10 0.96 24.75 0.64
C ASN A 10 1.84 24.19 1.77
N LEU A 11 3.15 24.42 1.68
CA LEU A 11 4.12 23.96 2.67
C LEU A 11 3.93 24.59 4.05
N SER A 12 3.25 25.72 4.12
CA SER A 12 2.90 26.38 5.38
C SER A 12 1.62 25.84 6.03
N ASP A 13 0.86 25.00 5.35
CA ASP A 13 -0.37 24.42 5.91
C ASP A 13 -0.04 23.18 6.75
N THR A 14 -0.01 23.35 8.06
CA THR A 14 0.28 22.32 9.04
C THR A 14 -0.96 21.63 9.61
N LYS A 15 -2.15 21.93 9.08
CA LYS A 15 -3.38 21.29 9.53
C LYS A 15 -3.35 19.81 9.23
N GLU A 16 -3.84 19.02 10.18
CA GLU A 16 -4.00 17.57 9.99
C GLU A 16 -4.84 17.27 8.75
N GLY A 17 -4.34 16.39 7.88
CA GLY A 17 -4.97 16.01 6.61
C GLY A 17 -4.70 16.95 5.44
N HIS A 18 -3.88 17.98 5.61
CA HIS A 18 -3.48 18.94 4.57
C HIS A 18 -1.99 19.17 4.54
N GLY A 19 -1.52 19.71 3.41
CA GLY A 19 -0.13 20.13 3.26
C GLY A 19 0.83 19.00 2.86
N PRO A 20 2.12 19.19 3.12
CA PRO A 20 3.17 18.32 2.60
C PRO A 20 3.19 16.91 3.19
N PHE A 21 2.51 16.69 4.31
CA PHE A 21 2.50 15.41 5.03
C PHE A 21 1.29 14.54 4.70
N THR A 22 0.58 14.84 3.63
CA THR A 22 -0.57 14.06 3.15
C THR A 22 -0.37 13.60 1.71
N CYS A 23 -0.90 12.42 1.40
CA CYS A 23 -0.85 11.84 0.05
C CYS A 23 -2.09 12.21 -0.79
N GLU A 24 -2.53 13.45 -0.70
CA GLU A 24 -3.62 13.96 -1.53
C GLU A 24 -3.24 13.97 -3.01
N MET A 25 -4.22 13.76 -3.89
CA MET A 25 -4.03 13.81 -5.33
C MET A 25 -4.75 15.02 -5.93
N PHE A 26 -4.04 15.84 -6.70
CA PHE A 26 -4.58 16.97 -7.43
C PHE A 26 -4.27 16.78 -8.91
N TRP A 27 -5.27 16.62 -9.72
CA TRP A 27 -4.96 16.35 -11.11
C TRP A 27 -5.92 16.98 -12.11
N PHE A 28 -7.21 16.75 -11.96
CA PHE A 28 -8.16 17.17 -12.96
C PHE A 28 -8.45 18.67 -12.84
N LYS A 29 -8.27 19.41 -13.94
CA LYS A 29 -8.57 20.83 -14.01
C LYS A 29 -10.00 21.03 -14.49
N ASN A 30 -10.78 21.83 -13.76
CA ASN A 30 -12.07 22.30 -14.23
C ASN A 30 -11.85 23.27 -15.39
N SER A 31 -12.53 23.00 -16.52
CA SER A 31 -12.37 23.78 -17.76
C SER A 31 -12.87 25.23 -17.63
N GLU A 32 -13.84 25.47 -16.74
CA GLU A 32 -14.47 26.79 -16.57
C GLU A 32 -13.75 27.63 -15.50
N THR A 33 -13.39 27.00 -14.38
CA THR A 33 -12.85 27.73 -13.22
C THR A 33 -11.32 27.65 -13.13
N GLY A 34 -10.67 26.78 -13.89
CA GLY A 34 -9.23 26.51 -13.80
C GLY A 34 -8.78 25.84 -12.51
N LYS A 35 -9.70 25.60 -11.55
CA LYS A 35 -9.39 24.94 -10.28
C LYS A 35 -9.13 23.46 -10.46
N THR A 36 -8.29 22.88 -9.61
CA THR A 36 -7.91 21.46 -9.67
C THR A 36 -8.76 20.64 -8.70
N ALA A 37 -9.27 19.52 -9.17
CA ALA A 37 -9.95 18.55 -8.32
C ALA A 37 -8.97 17.89 -7.36
N THR A 38 -9.38 17.70 -6.11
CA THR A 38 -8.59 17.10 -5.05
C THR A 38 -9.22 15.79 -4.60
N LEU A 39 -8.40 14.74 -4.57
CA LEU A 39 -8.72 13.46 -3.95
C LEU A 39 -7.97 13.37 -2.62
N PRO A 40 -8.66 13.48 -1.47
CA PRO A 40 -8.03 13.43 -0.16
C PRO A 40 -7.32 12.11 0.12
N GLU A 41 -6.27 12.11 0.94
CA GLU A 41 -5.50 10.92 1.30
C GLU A 41 -6.41 9.77 1.78
N ASN A 42 -7.29 10.03 2.72
CA ASN A 42 -8.17 8.99 3.28
C ASN A 42 -9.11 8.35 2.23
N SER A 43 -9.49 9.12 1.22
CA SER A 43 -10.32 8.63 0.12
C SER A 43 -9.53 7.76 -0.86
N ARG A 44 -8.22 7.96 -0.97
CA ARG A 44 -7.35 7.14 -1.82
C ARG A 44 -7.28 5.69 -1.38
N PHE A 45 -7.41 5.43 -0.07
CA PHE A 45 -7.45 4.06 0.46
C PHE A 45 -8.78 3.33 0.22
N GLN A 46 -9.78 3.99 -0.33
CA GLN A 46 -11.05 3.39 -0.75
C GLN A 46 -11.04 2.92 -2.20
N SER A 47 -9.89 2.72 -2.75
CA SER A 47 -9.62 2.31 -4.13
C SER A 47 -10.19 3.24 -5.20
N THR A 48 -9.54 3.24 -6.35
CA THR A 48 -9.89 4.07 -7.51
C THR A 48 -9.99 3.20 -8.75
N LEU A 49 -11.10 3.30 -9.46
CA LEU A 49 -11.31 2.67 -10.77
C LEU A 49 -11.17 3.72 -11.87
N VAL A 50 -10.29 3.46 -12.82
CA VAL A 50 -10.13 4.24 -14.05
C VAL A 50 -10.65 3.44 -15.22
N CYS A 51 -11.69 3.90 -15.88
CA CYS A 51 -12.36 3.18 -16.96
C CYS A 51 -12.45 4.02 -18.24
N GLY A 52 -12.22 3.38 -19.35
CA GLY A 52 -12.32 3.98 -20.69
C GLY A 52 -11.68 3.09 -21.74
N GLY A 53 -12.11 3.20 -22.99
CA GLY A 53 -11.61 2.39 -24.07
C GLY A 53 -10.11 2.55 -24.33
N SER A 54 -9.59 1.74 -25.26
CA SER A 54 -8.19 1.87 -25.68
C SER A 54 -7.92 3.26 -26.27
N GLY A 55 -6.76 3.85 -25.95
CA GLY A 55 -6.39 5.17 -26.40
C GLY A 55 -7.11 6.35 -25.73
N SER A 56 -7.95 6.11 -24.72
CA SER A 56 -8.64 7.18 -23.97
C SER A 56 -7.74 7.95 -22.98
N GLY A 57 -6.47 7.56 -22.83
CA GLY A 57 -5.50 8.25 -21.98
C GLY A 57 -5.43 7.76 -20.55
N LYS A 58 -6.01 6.61 -20.20
CA LYS A 58 -5.94 6.04 -18.85
C LYS A 58 -4.51 5.97 -18.32
N THR A 59 -3.64 5.34 -19.06
CA THR A 59 -2.25 5.12 -18.68
C THR A 59 -1.45 6.41 -18.67
N SER A 60 -1.39 7.12 -19.80
CA SER A 60 -0.52 8.28 -19.98
C SER A 60 -1.00 9.57 -19.32
N MET A 61 -2.30 9.72 -19.07
CA MET A 61 -2.88 10.95 -18.52
C MET A 61 -3.52 10.79 -17.15
N VAL A 62 -3.58 9.57 -16.59
CA VAL A 62 -4.03 9.33 -15.22
C VAL A 62 -2.98 8.57 -14.43
N PHE A 63 -2.58 7.37 -14.86
CA PHE A 63 -1.63 6.53 -14.11
C PHE A 63 -0.25 7.18 -13.98
N GLU A 64 0.38 7.53 -15.09
CA GLU A 64 1.72 8.14 -15.04
C GLU A 64 1.75 9.42 -14.20
N PRO A 65 0.83 10.39 -14.35
CA PRO A 65 0.81 11.56 -13.51
C PRO A 65 0.53 11.26 -12.04
N PHE A 66 -0.33 10.30 -11.73
CA PHE A 66 -0.61 9.91 -10.34
C PHE A 66 0.62 9.28 -9.69
N ILE A 67 1.26 8.36 -10.38
CA ILE A 67 2.48 7.70 -9.90
C ILE A 67 3.61 8.72 -9.71
N ALA A 68 3.85 9.59 -10.70
CA ALA A 68 4.87 10.63 -10.59
C ALA A 68 4.61 11.58 -9.42
N ARG A 69 3.35 11.90 -9.15
CA ARG A 69 2.94 12.72 -8.00
C ARG A 69 3.21 12.00 -6.67
N ASP A 70 2.97 10.71 -6.59
CA ASP A 70 3.30 9.92 -5.40
C ASP A 70 4.82 9.82 -5.20
N LEU A 71 5.60 9.67 -6.27
CA LEU A 71 7.07 9.69 -6.20
C LEU A 71 7.60 11.07 -5.78
N GLU A 72 7.01 12.16 -6.28
CA GLU A 72 7.33 13.53 -5.82
C GLU A 72 7.06 13.71 -4.33
N ARG A 73 5.95 13.16 -3.83
CA ARG A 73 5.63 13.19 -2.41
C ARG A 73 6.57 12.33 -1.59
N LYS A 74 6.91 11.16 -2.08
CA LYS A 74 7.92 10.30 -1.46
C LYS A 74 9.25 11.04 -1.34
N PHE A 75 9.69 11.71 -2.39
CA PHE A 75 10.89 12.52 -2.38
C PHE A 75 10.80 13.67 -1.36
N PHE A 76 9.68 14.38 -1.36
CA PHE A 76 9.45 15.44 -0.41
C PHE A 76 9.48 14.93 1.04
N TYR A 77 8.77 13.85 1.34
CA TYR A 77 8.81 13.24 2.68
C TYR A 77 10.20 12.75 3.05
N SER A 78 10.91 12.16 2.10
CA SER A 78 12.27 11.66 2.29
C SER A 78 13.24 12.75 2.70
N GLU A 79 13.26 13.83 1.94
CA GLU A 79 14.24 14.88 2.13
C GLU A 79 13.83 15.89 3.22
N VAL A 80 12.57 16.34 3.20
CA VAL A 80 12.09 17.32 4.16
C VAL A 80 11.95 16.71 5.55
N SER A 81 11.38 15.51 5.67
CA SER A 81 11.21 14.85 6.98
C SER A 81 12.56 14.43 7.57
N LYS A 82 13.52 14.02 6.75
CA LYS A 82 14.88 13.70 7.17
C LYS A 82 15.57 14.94 7.75
N GLU A 83 15.50 16.07 7.07
CA GLU A 83 16.08 17.32 7.54
C GLU A 83 15.36 17.84 8.78
N MET A 84 14.03 17.83 8.81
CA MET A 84 13.24 18.20 9.99
C MET A 84 13.52 17.29 11.16
N GLY A 85 13.52 15.96 10.95
CA GLY A 85 13.81 14.99 11.99
C GLY A 85 15.21 15.19 12.58
N PHE A 86 16.20 15.45 11.75
CA PHE A 86 17.57 15.69 12.18
C PHE A 86 17.69 17.00 12.97
N THR A 87 17.08 18.08 12.50
CA THR A 87 17.08 19.38 13.19
C THR A 87 16.30 19.31 14.50
N ALA A 88 15.14 18.69 14.51
CA ALA A 88 14.33 18.48 15.71
C ALA A 88 15.09 17.63 16.74
N LEU A 89 15.76 16.56 16.30
CA LEU A 89 16.58 15.72 17.18
C LEU A 89 17.74 16.50 17.78
N LYS A 90 18.50 17.27 17.00
CA LYS A 90 19.58 18.13 17.51
C LYS A 90 19.07 19.12 18.55
N THR A 91 17.96 19.79 18.27
CA THR A 91 17.35 20.75 19.19
C THR A 91 16.94 20.07 20.50
N LYS A 92 16.32 18.88 20.42
CA LYS A 92 15.88 18.13 21.59
C LYS A 92 17.03 17.58 22.42
N ILE A 93 18.10 17.14 21.78
CA ILE A 93 19.32 16.73 22.49
C ILE A 93 19.93 17.93 23.21
N ALA A 94 20.02 19.08 22.55
CA ALA A 94 20.50 20.31 23.17
C ALA A 94 19.63 20.72 24.37
N VAL A 95 18.30 20.58 24.25
CA VAL A 95 17.35 20.83 25.32
C VAL A 95 17.53 19.89 26.51
N LEU A 96 17.73 18.58 26.26
CA LEU A 96 17.96 17.59 27.32
C LEU A 96 19.23 17.86 28.12
N ASN A 97 20.24 18.49 27.51
CA ASN A 97 21.53 18.77 28.13
C ASN A 97 21.62 20.15 28.78
N LYS A 98 20.61 21.02 28.61
CA LYS A 98 20.55 22.32 29.26
C LYS A 98 19.85 22.25 30.61
N PRO A 99 20.37 22.91 31.67
CA PRO A 99 19.59 23.16 32.87
C PRO A 99 18.48 24.17 32.57
N TYR A 100 17.25 23.84 32.91
CA TYR A 100 16.12 24.75 32.71
C TYR A 100 15.80 25.55 33.96
N SER A 101 15.54 26.86 33.79
CA SER A 101 15.04 27.69 34.86
C SER A 101 13.62 27.25 35.25
N ASN A 102 13.30 27.41 36.56
CA ASN A 102 11.95 27.11 37.04
C ASN A 102 10.91 27.98 36.33
N ASP A 103 11.26 29.21 35.92
CA ASP A 103 10.35 30.09 35.19
C ASP A 103 10.01 29.57 33.81
N PHE A 104 10.98 29.01 33.08
CA PHE A 104 10.75 28.39 31.80
C PHE A 104 9.81 27.16 31.92
N LEU A 105 10.05 26.30 32.90
CA LEU A 105 9.23 25.10 33.13
C LEU A 105 7.81 25.47 33.57
N ASN A 106 7.64 26.50 34.40
CA ASN A 106 6.33 26.98 34.83
C ASN A 106 5.55 27.64 33.68
N LYS A 107 6.23 28.34 32.78
CA LYS A 107 5.59 29.01 31.65
C LYS A 107 5.09 28.02 30.59
N ASN A 108 5.84 26.96 30.35
CA ASN A 108 5.55 26.01 29.25
C ASN A 108 4.80 24.76 29.69
N PHE A 109 4.80 24.43 31.00
CA PHE A 109 4.14 23.25 31.55
C PHE A 109 3.28 23.63 32.76
N ASN A 110 2.02 23.21 32.77
CA ASN A 110 1.16 23.34 33.94
C ASN A 110 1.48 22.25 34.97
N LEU A 111 2.56 22.46 35.72
CA LEU A 111 3.09 21.48 36.67
C LEU A 111 2.45 21.51 38.05
N SER A 112 1.46 22.42 38.25
CA SER A 112 0.75 22.56 39.54
C SER A 112 -0.08 21.30 39.90
N MET A 113 -0.36 20.43 38.93
CA MET A 113 -1.12 19.20 39.11
C MET A 113 -0.24 17.95 39.30
N LEU A 114 1.07 18.10 39.25
CA LEU A 114 2.00 16.98 39.43
C LEU A 114 2.36 16.82 40.90
N SER A 115 2.54 15.56 41.32
CA SER A 115 3.00 15.26 42.67
C SER A 115 4.33 15.97 42.95
N PRO A 116 4.51 16.53 44.14
CA PRO A 116 5.76 17.18 44.56
C PRO A 116 7.01 16.29 44.46
N ALA A 117 6.81 14.98 44.39
CA ALA A 117 7.90 13.99 44.26
C ALA A 117 8.64 14.06 42.89
N TYR A 118 8.04 14.69 41.88
CA TYR A 118 8.68 14.82 40.56
C TYR A 118 9.23 16.22 40.36
N GLY A 119 10.52 16.32 40.20
CA GLY A 119 11.15 17.59 39.78
C GLY A 119 10.65 17.99 38.38
N LYS A 120 10.35 19.29 38.20
CA LYS A 120 9.86 19.86 36.93
C LYS A 120 10.76 19.54 35.74
N GLU A 121 12.05 19.58 35.94
CA GLU A 121 13.06 19.28 34.93
C GLU A 121 13.03 17.78 34.54
N THR A 122 12.83 16.89 35.49
CA THR A 122 12.71 15.44 35.24
C THR A 122 11.49 15.12 34.38
N VAL A 123 10.35 15.75 34.66
CA VAL A 123 9.13 15.58 33.85
C VAL A 123 9.36 16.05 32.42
N TYR A 124 9.98 17.21 32.26
CA TYR A 124 10.29 17.75 30.94
C TYR A 124 11.25 16.85 30.16
N LYS A 125 12.34 16.40 30.79
CA LYS A 125 13.30 15.47 30.18
C LYS A 125 12.64 14.16 29.78
N SER A 126 11.77 13.61 30.63
CA SER A 126 11.01 12.39 30.31
C SER A 126 10.05 12.59 29.15
N TYR A 127 9.34 13.72 29.11
CA TYR A 127 8.49 14.08 27.98
C TYR A 127 9.30 14.18 26.69
N MET A 128 10.43 14.90 26.70
CA MET A 128 11.31 15.05 25.54
C MET A 128 11.89 13.71 25.09
N LYS A 129 12.29 12.84 26.03
CA LYS A 129 12.75 11.48 25.72
C LYS A 129 11.65 10.69 25.00
N LYS A 130 10.42 10.74 25.48
CA LYS A 130 9.29 10.06 24.85
C LYS A 130 9.01 10.63 23.46
N MET A 131 9.11 11.95 23.28
CA MET A 131 8.96 12.63 21.99
C MET A 131 10.05 12.23 20.99
N ILE A 132 11.30 12.06 21.42
CA ILE A 132 12.42 11.61 20.60
C ILE A 132 12.25 10.15 20.18
N LEU A 133 11.76 9.30 21.10
CA LEU A 133 11.63 7.85 20.89
C LEU A 133 10.26 7.42 20.37
N SER A 134 9.29 8.34 20.29
CA SER A 134 7.94 7.98 19.86
C SER A 134 7.83 7.97 18.34
N ASP A 135 7.14 6.95 17.84
CA ASP A 135 6.73 6.86 16.44
C ASP A 135 5.55 7.81 16.11
N LYS A 136 5.41 8.92 16.82
CA LYS A 136 4.33 9.85 16.56
C LYS A 136 4.56 10.66 15.28
N PRO A 137 3.54 10.81 14.43
CA PRO A 137 3.64 11.43 13.10
C PRO A 137 4.21 12.85 13.06
N GLU A 138 4.04 13.61 14.13
CA GLU A 138 4.49 15.01 14.23
C GLU A 138 6.00 15.18 14.16
N LEU A 139 6.75 14.12 14.44
CA LEU A 139 8.20 14.11 14.48
C LEU A 139 8.82 12.95 13.74
N THR A 140 8.01 12.00 13.30
CA THR A 140 8.46 10.88 12.53
C THR A 140 8.34 11.16 11.04
N TYR A 141 9.27 10.64 10.39
CA TYR A 141 9.44 10.42 9.01
C TYR A 141 8.20 9.74 8.43
N ARG A 142 7.41 10.45 7.69
CA ARG A 142 6.36 9.85 6.88
C ARG A 142 6.91 9.52 5.51
N ASN A 143 6.69 8.32 5.07
CA ASN A 143 7.07 7.85 3.75
C ASN A 143 5.85 7.24 3.06
N CYS A 144 5.92 7.03 1.76
CA CYS A 144 4.94 6.26 1.03
C CYS A 144 5.64 5.29 0.08
N GLY A 145 5.10 4.07 -0.01
CA GLY A 145 5.56 3.07 -0.97
C GLY A 145 4.67 3.06 -2.21
N VAL A 146 5.22 2.60 -3.31
CA VAL A 146 4.50 2.49 -4.58
C VAL A 146 4.87 1.19 -5.28
N THR A 147 3.87 0.44 -5.72
CA THR A 147 4.02 -0.67 -6.65
C THR A 147 3.24 -0.38 -7.92
N VAL A 148 3.86 -0.55 -9.06
CA VAL A 148 3.25 -0.37 -10.38
C VAL A 148 3.29 -1.69 -11.13
N MET A 149 2.13 -2.22 -11.50
CA MET A 149 1.99 -3.38 -12.37
C MET A 149 1.43 -2.96 -13.71
N SER A 150 2.12 -3.29 -14.77
CA SER A 150 1.70 -2.97 -16.14
C SER A 150 2.04 -4.09 -17.11
N PRO A 151 1.17 -4.38 -18.09
CA PRO A 151 1.49 -5.24 -19.22
C PRO A 151 2.38 -4.53 -20.25
N ASP A 152 2.60 -3.24 -20.09
CA ASP A 152 3.36 -2.41 -20.99
C ASP A 152 4.67 -1.94 -20.35
N LYS A 153 5.78 -2.11 -21.09
CA LYS A 153 7.10 -1.69 -20.64
C LYS A 153 7.25 -0.17 -20.63
N ASP A 154 6.50 0.55 -21.45
CA ASP A 154 6.64 2.00 -21.59
C ASP A 154 6.29 2.73 -20.30
N ILE A 155 5.16 2.39 -19.65
CA ILE A 155 4.82 3.00 -18.36
C ILE A 155 5.88 2.69 -17.30
N SER A 156 6.34 1.43 -17.24
CA SER A 156 7.39 1.04 -16.28
C SER A 156 8.68 1.82 -16.53
N ASN A 157 9.13 1.94 -17.76
CA ASN A 157 10.33 2.70 -18.12
C ASN A 157 10.18 4.19 -17.78
N HIS A 158 9.05 4.82 -18.15
CA HIS A 158 8.82 6.22 -17.84
C HIS A 158 8.81 6.47 -16.33
N MET A 159 8.21 5.58 -15.55
CA MET A 159 8.15 5.74 -14.09
C MET A 159 9.47 5.39 -13.41
N ILE A 160 10.26 4.48 -13.95
CA ILE A 160 11.63 4.20 -13.52
C ILE A 160 12.51 5.44 -13.75
N ASP A 161 12.43 6.08 -14.93
CA ASP A 161 13.15 7.32 -15.21
C ASP A 161 12.78 8.43 -14.20
N VAL A 162 11.50 8.55 -13.85
CA VAL A 162 11.04 9.49 -12.82
C VAL A 162 11.62 9.14 -11.45
N ALA A 163 11.62 7.85 -11.06
CA ALA A 163 12.19 7.41 -9.80
C ALA A 163 13.70 7.68 -9.72
N GLU A 164 14.44 7.45 -10.80
CA GLU A 164 15.86 7.75 -10.93
C GLU A 164 16.14 9.25 -10.85
N ASN A 165 15.29 10.07 -11.46
CA ASN A 165 15.40 11.54 -11.39
C ASN A 165 15.16 12.07 -9.96
N PHE A 166 14.46 11.32 -9.12
CA PHE A 166 14.34 11.59 -7.69
C PHE A 166 15.44 10.95 -6.84
N GLY A 167 16.30 10.12 -7.43
CA GLY A 167 17.37 9.40 -6.72
C GLY A 167 16.91 8.21 -5.90
N PHE A 168 15.75 7.62 -6.21
CA PHE A 168 15.23 6.45 -5.51
C PHE A 168 15.86 5.15 -5.98
N THR A 169 16.04 4.24 -5.02
CA THR A 169 16.24 2.81 -5.29
C THR A 169 14.88 2.14 -5.52
N TYR A 170 14.87 1.12 -6.36
CA TYR A 170 13.64 0.41 -6.74
C TYR A 170 13.94 -1.04 -7.11
N HIS A 171 12.90 -1.86 -7.11
CA HIS A 171 12.95 -3.22 -7.58
C HIS A 171 12.21 -3.35 -8.92
N ILE A 172 12.78 -4.12 -9.83
CA ILE A 172 12.13 -4.47 -11.11
C ILE A 172 11.84 -5.97 -11.12
N VAL A 173 10.57 -6.32 -11.35
CA VAL A 173 10.15 -7.68 -11.69
C VAL A 173 9.82 -7.70 -13.17
N ASP A 174 10.73 -8.21 -13.97
CA ASP A 174 10.59 -8.35 -15.43
C ASP A 174 11.15 -9.72 -15.86
N PRO A 175 10.30 -10.67 -16.24
CA PRO A 175 10.74 -12.01 -16.67
C PRO A 175 11.67 -12.01 -17.88
N SER A 176 11.71 -10.92 -18.64
CA SER A 176 12.60 -10.77 -19.80
C SER A 176 13.98 -10.19 -19.43
N ASP A 177 14.14 -9.72 -18.20
CA ASP A 177 15.40 -9.15 -17.70
C ASP A 177 16.14 -10.20 -16.83
N ILE A 178 17.36 -10.54 -17.24
CA ILE A 178 18.21 -11.47 -16.50
C ILE A 178 18.59 -10.95 -15.09
N ASN A 179 18.55 -9.64 -14.89
CA ASN A 179 18.84 -8.99 -13.61
C ASN A 179 17.59 -8.71 -12.77
N SER A 180 16.43 -9.21 -13.21
CA SER A 180 15.19 -9.05 -12.47
C SER A 180 15.31 -9.61 -11.06
N ILE A 181 14.71 -8.91 -10.10
CA ILE A 181 14.51 -9.47 -8.77
C ILE A 181 13.48 -10.60 -8.83
N GLY A 182 13.68 -11.62 -7.99
CA GLY A 182 12.75 -12.75 -7.87
C GLY A 182 11.67 -12.52 -6.81
N ILE A 183 10.69 -13.40 -6.83
CA ILE A 183 9.63 -13.48 -5.80
C ILE A 183 9.54 -14.91 -5.25
N ASN A 184 10.66 -15.54 -5.04
CA ASN A 184 10.73 -16.86 -4.43
C ASN A 184 10.17 -16.81 -2.98
N PRO A 185 9.08 -17.56 -2.68
CA PRO A 185 8.46 -17.51 -1.36
C PRO A 185 9.34 -18.04 -0.22
N PHE A 186 10.39 -18.77 -0.52
CA PHE A 186 11.35 -19.23 0.50
C PHE A 186 12.21 -18.13 1.10
N VAL A 187 12.10 -16.89 0.64
CA VAL A 187 12.71 -15.72 1.28
C VAL A 187 12.18 -15.49 2.72
N TYR A 188 10.97 -15.94 3.01
CA TYR A 188 10.40 -15.87 4.36
C TYR A 188 10.98 -16.95 5.28
N ASP A 189 11.13 -16.61 6.56
CA ASP A 189 11.60 -17.56 7.56
C ASP A 189 10.48 -18.46 8.11
N ASP A 190 9.24 -17.96 8.12
CA ASP A 190 8.08 -18.70 8.59
C ASP A 190 7.55 -19.66 7.49
N PRO A 191 7.63 -20.99 7.70
CA PRO A 191 7.15 -21.98 6.73
C PRO A 191 5.65 -21.88 6.45
N TYR A 192 4.86 -21.40 7.41
CA TYR A 192 3.43 -21.20 7.22
C TYR A 192 3.16 -20.08 6.20
N ILE A 193 3.93 -18.99 6.22
CA ILE A 193 3.84 -17.92 5.22
C ILE A 193 4.18 -18.47 3.83
N ILE A 194 5.22 -19.28 3.73
CA ILE A 194 5.62 -19.94 2.46
C ILE A 194 4.47 -20.79 1.93
N ALA A 195 3.95 -21.68 2.77
CA ALA A 195 2.90 -22.62 2.40
C ALA A 195 1.59 -21.93 2.00
N THR A 196 1.17 -20.93 2.77
CA THR A 196 -0.06 -20.16 2.47
C THR A 196 0.08 -19.34 1.20
N THR A 197 1.26 -18.77 0.94
CA THR A 197 1.52 -18.03 -0.30
C THR A 197 1.43 -18.94 -1.52
N ILE A 198 2.10 -20.09 -1.49
CA ILE A 198 2.08 -21.07 -2.60
C ILE A 198 0.66 -21.59 -2.82
N SER A 199 0.00 -22.06 -1.76
CA SER A 199 -1.36 -22.62 -1.86
C SER A 199 -2.38 -21.61 -2.36
N SER A 200 -2.34 -20.38 -1.84
CA SER A 200 -3.25 -19.31 -2.27
C SER A 200 -3.02 -18.92 -3.73
N ALA A 201 -1.75 -18.88 -4.19
CA ALA A 201 -1.42 -18.58 -5.57
C ALA A 201 -1.92 -19.68 -6.52
N LEU A 202 -1.69 -20.95 -6.18
CA LEU A 202 -2.19 -22.07 -6.98
C LEU A 202 -3.73 -22.08 -7.03
N LYS A 203 -4.39 -21.80 -5.92
CA LYS A 203 -5.85 -21.67 -5.85
C LYS A 203 -6.36 -20.56 -6.77
N ALA A 204 -5.75 -19.38 -6.70
CA ALA A 204 -6.13 -18.23 -7.54
C ALA A 204 -6.01 -18.51 -9.04
N MET A 205 -5.02 -19.31 -9.44
CA MET A 205 -4.77 -19.64 -10.85
C MET A 205 -5.65 -20.76 -11.41
N TYR A 206 -6.07 -21.71 -10.58
CA TYR A 206 -6.60 -22.98 -11.09
C TYR A 206 -7.98 -23.39 -10.54
N ASN A 207 -8.49 -22.80 -9.45
CA ASN A 207 -9.67 -23.33 -8.75
C ASN A 207 -10.97 -22.53 -8.93
N ASP A 208 -11.17 -21.83 -10.02
CA ASP A 208 -12.41 -21.04 -10.22
C ASP A 208 -13.68 -21.92 -10.53
N THR A 209 -13.62 -23.25 -10.41
CA THR A 209 -14.66 -24.12 -11.01
C THR A 209 -15.32 -25.20 -10.14
N HIS A 210 -14.99 -25.42 -8.85
CA HIS A 210 -15.47 -26.61 -8.10
C HIS A 210 -16.18 -26.39 -6.76
N THR A 211 -16.98 -27.39 -6.32
CA THR A 211 -17.95 -27.40 -5.22
C THR A 211 -17.37 -27.60 -3.80
N GLU A 212 -18.07 -27.06 -2.80
CA GLU A 212 -17.55 -26.51 -1.53
C GLU A 212 -17.05 -27.49 -0.42
N VAL A 213 -17.48 -28.73 -0.30
CA VAL A 213 -17.21 -29.54 0.93
C VAL A 213 -16.05 -30.51 0.80
N GLN A 214 -15.89 -31.18 -0.34
CA GLN A 214 -14.72 -32.04 -0.59
C GLN A 214 -13.43 -31.25 -0.79
N GLU A 215 -13.55 -29.98 -1.15
CA GLU A 215 -12.42 -29.08 -1.40
C GLU A 215 -11.70 -28.65 -0.13
N ALA A 216 -12.44 -28.32 0.94
CA ALA A 216 -11.82 -27.87 2.19
C ALA A 216 -10.86 -28.90 2.77
N TYR A 217 -11.28 -30.17 2.82
CA TYR A 217 -10.42 -31.24 3.31
C TYR A 217 -9.21 -31.50 2.42
N ARG A 218 -9.40 -31.43 1.10
CA ARG A 218 -8.32 -31.56 0.12
C ARG A 218 -7.32 -30.39 0.25
N GLU A 219 -7.82 -29.17 0.39
CA GLU A 219 -7.00 -27.96 0.59
C GLU A 219 -6.16 -28.07 1.85
N ASP A 220 -6.73 -28.57 2.96
CA ASP A 220 -6.01 -28.79 4.20
C ASP A 220 -4.87 -29.81 4.06
N VAL A 221 -5.10 -30.91 3.37
CA VAL A 221 -4.05 -31.91 3.11
C VAL A 221 -2.91 -31.35 2.26
N ILE A 222 -3.25 -30.59 1.22
CA ILE A 222 -2.26 -29.92 0.36
C ILE A 222 -1.47 -28.88 1.15
N LEU A 223 -2.16 -28.03 1.91
CA LEU A 223 -1.52 -26.99 2.73
C LEU A 223 -0.56 -27.61 3.74
N GLN A 224 -0.98 -28.64 4.47
CA GLN A 224 -0.13 -29.36 5.44
C GLN A 224 1.10 -29.98 4.76
N ALA A 225 0.94 -30.58 3.60
CA ALA A 225 2.06 -31.15 2.86
C ALA A 225 3.08 -30.09 2.42
N ILE A 226 2.61 -28.98 1.86
CA ILE A 226 3.47 -27.85 1.44
C ILE A 226 4.15 -27.23 2.66
N GLU A 227 3.45 -27.05 3.78
CA GLU A 227 4.02 -26.49 5.00
C GLU A 227 5.14 -27.38 5.57
N ASN A 228 4.88 -28.69 5.73
CA ASN A 228 5.89 -29.61 6.25
C ASN A 228 7.09 -29.75 5.31
N VAL A 229 6.88 -29.79 3.99
CA VAL A 229 7.98 -29.80 3.01
C VAL A 229 8.74 -28.46 3.06
N SER A 230 8.07 -27.33 3.27
CA SER A 230 8.73 -26.04 3.45
C SER A 230 9.64 -26.03 4.67
N ILE A 231 9.19 -26.59 5.80
CA ILE A 231 10.00 -26.75 7.03
C ILE A 231 11.25 -27.59 6.72
N LEU A 232 11.05 -28.74 6.09
CA LEU A 232 12.15 -29.65 5.75
C LEU A 232 13.17 -29.00 4.82
N LEU A 233 12.71 -28.33 3.77
CA LEU A 233 13.57 -27.61 2.84
C LEU A 233 14.30 -26.43 3.49
N LYS A 234 13.62 -25.63 4.28
CA LYS A 234 14.25 -24.47 4.98
C LYS A 234 15.34 -24.93 5.94
N GLU A 235 15.17 -26.05 6.63
CA GLU A 235 16.15 -26.57 7.58
C GLU A 235 17.31 -27.29 6.88
N MET A 236 17.01 -28.18 5.94
CA MET A 236 17.99 -29.12 5.40
C MET A 236 18.67 -28.63 4.13
N TYR A 237 17.96 -27.93 3.24
CA TYR A 237 18.50 -27.54 1.94
C TYR A 237 19.74 -26.65 2.04
N PRO A 238 19.77 -25.59 2.87
CA PRO A 238 20.97 -24.77 3.04
C PRO A 238 22.16 -25.53 3.63
N ARG A 239 21.90 -26.50 4.51
CA ARG A 239 22.95 -27.33 5.12
C ARG A 239 23.62 -28.28 4.11
N MET A 240 22.85 -28.72 3.12
CA MET A 240 23.31 -29.63 2.08
C MET A 240 23.86 -28.91 0.83
N ASN A 241 23.57 -27.61 0.70
CA ASN A 241 23.87 -26.82 -0.50
C ASN A 241 24.53 -25.47 -0.18
N GLU A 242 25.54 -25.48 0.70
CA GLU A 242 26.39 -24.31 0.99
C GLU A 242 25.63 -23.03 1.38
N GLY A 243 24.51 -23.16 2.07
CA GLY A 243 23.69 -22.03 2.48
C GLY A 243 22.71 -21.50 1.43
N ALA A 244 22.58 -22.18 0.28
CA ALA A 244 21.69 -21.75 -0.79
C ALA A 244 20.20 -21.80 -0.36
N LEU A 245 19.44 -20.81 -0.82
CA LEU A 245 18.01 -20.73 -0.56
C LEU A 245 17.26 -21.80 -1.40
N PRO A 246 16.37 -22.63 -0.80
CA PRO A 246 15.49 -23.49 -1.57
C PRO A 246 14.52 -22.67 -2.44
N ASN A 247 13.87 -23.33 -3.40
CA ASN A 247 12.91 -22.71 -4.28
C ASN A 247 11.75 -23.64 -4.65
N LEU A 248 10.82 -23.15 -5.47
CA LEU A 248 9.65 -23.93 -5.89
C LEU A 248 10.00 -25.18 -6.70
N ASN A 249 11.12 -25.20 -7.41
CA ASN A 249 11.56 -26.40 -8.12
C ASN A 249 12.03 -27.50 -7.14
N ASP A 250 12.66 -27.11 -6.04
CA ASP A 250 13.01 -28.05 -4.96
C ASP A 250 11.76 -28.56 -4.26
N MET A 251 10.76 -27.69 -4.02
CA MET A 251 9.44 -28.08 -3.53
C MET A 251 8.80 -29.12 -4.44
N LEU A 252 8.78 -28.89 -5.75
CA LEU A 252 8.22 -29.79 -6.73
C LEU A 252 8.90 -31.15 -6.68
N LYS A 253 10.24 -31.21 -6.59
CA LYS A 253 11.01 -32.46 -6.46
C LYS A 253 10.62 -33.24 -5.21
N MET A 254 10.43 -32.56 -4.08
CA MET A 254 10.03 -33.20 -2.82
C MET A 254 8.60 -33.75 -2.88
N LEU A 255 7.68 -33.02 -3.51
CA LEU A 255 6.28 -33.42 -3.64
C LEU A 255 6.07 -34.53 -4.68
N THR A 256 7.03 -34.73 -5.60
CA THR A 256 6.99 -35.79 -6.62
C THR A 256 7.82 -37.03 -6.27
N ASN A 257 8.76 -36.90 -5.36
CA ASN A 257 9.67 -37.98 -4.98
C ASN A 257 9.69 -38.15 -3.45
N PHE A 258 8.83 -39.02 -2.96
CA PHE A 258 8.70 -39.29 -1.52
C PHE A 258 9.92 -40.01 -0.92
N GLU A 259 10.68 -40.75 -1.74
CA GLU A 259 11.95 -41.35 -1.28
C GLU A 259 12.99 -40.27 -0.95
N LEU A 260 12.97 -39.17 -1.68
CA LEU A 260 13.84 -38.03 -1.38
C LEU A 260 13.48 -37.38 -0.03
N VAL A 261 12.20 -37.29 0.28
CA VAL A 261 11.71 -36.84 1.58
C VAL A 261 12.17 -37.76 2.70
N GLU A 262 12.05 -39.08 2.50
CA GLU A 262 12.51 -40.08 3.48
C GLU A 262 14.00 -39.93 3.76
N LYS A 263 14.84 -39.88 2.73
CA LYS A 263 16.29 -39.68 2.88
C LYS A 263 16.65 -38.39 3.61
N MET A 264 15.97 -37.29 3.30
CA MET A 264 16.17 -36.01 4.00
C MET A 264 15.78 -36.10 5.47
N CYS A 265 14.67 -36.75 5.78
CA CYS A 265 14.25 -37.01 7.16
C CYS A 265 15.22 -37.89 7.91
N GLU A 266 15.80 -38.93 7.27
CA GLU A 266 16.83 -39.77 7.87
C GLU A 266 18.08 -38.96 8.22
N ILE A 267 18.57 -38.13 7.27
CA ILE A 267 19.73 -37.25 7.54
C ILE A 267 19.42 -36.30 8.69
N MET A 268 18.23 -35.70 8.73
CA MET A 268 17.81 -34.80 9.80
C MET A 268 17.74 -35.53 11.16
N ALA A 269 17.31 -36.80 11.15
CA ALA A 269 17.18 -37.62 12.36
C ALA A 269 18.52 -38.09 12.93
N HIS A 270 19.64 -38.01 12.19
CA HIS A 270 20.97 -38.28 12.69
C HIS A 270 21.52 -37.19 13.63
N ASP A 271 21.01 -35.98 13.53
CA ASP A 271 21.29 -34.90 14.47
C ASP A 271 20.22 -34.90 15.57
N GLU A 272 20.59 -35.25 16.80
CA GLU A 272 19.66 -35.35 17.92
C GLU A 272 18.93 -34.03 18.20
N THR A 273 19.58 -32.88 17.97
CA THR A 273 18.94 -31.57 18.16
C THR A 273 17.88 -31.29 17.13
N LEU A 274 18.13 -31.60 15.87
CA LEU A 274 17.18 -31.45 14.77
C LEU A 274 16.04 -32.48 14.87
N LYS A 275 16.34 -33.69 15.27
CA LYS A 275 15.37 -34.76 15.50
C LYS A 275 14.37 -34.37 16.58
N GLU A 276 14.84 -33.80 17.69
CA GLU A 276 13.99 -33.35 18.77
C GLU A 276 13.14 -32.14 18.35
N LYS A 277 13.77 -31.15 17.71
CA LYS A 277 13.12 -29.97 17.18
C LYS A 277 12.02 -30.28 16.16
N HIS A 278 12.25 -31.23 15.28
CA HIS A 278 11.38 -31.58 14.14
C HIS A 278 10.68 -32.95 14.28
N ALA A 279 10.50 -33.44 15.51
CA ALA A 279 9.88 -34.73 15.77
C ALA A 279 8.48 -34.87 15.11
N ASN A 280 7.68 -33.79 15.15
CA ASN A 280 6.35 -33.77 14.57
C ASN A 280 6.38 -33.89 13.03
N GLN A 281 7.34 -33.21 12.38
CA GLN A 281 7.51 -33.25 10.94
C GLN A 281 7.97 -34.64 10.49
N ILE A 282 8.91 -35.24 11.20
CA ILE A 282 9.39 -36.61 10.94
C ILE A 282 8.22 -37.60 11.03
N ALA A 283 7.41 -37.49 12.10
CA ALA A 283 6.22 -38.33 12.29
C ALA A 283 5.17 -38.10 11.19
N TYR A 284 4.95 -36.85 10.79
CA TYR A 284 4.06 -36.49 9.70
C TYR A 284 4.48 -37.15 8.38
N PHE A 285 5.75 -37.04 7.98
CA PHE A 285 6.26 -37.62 6.74
C PHE A 285 6.22 -39.14 6.79
N LYS A 286 6.60 -39.74 7.92
CA LYS A 286 6.50 -41.19 8.10
C LYS A 286 5.10 -41.71 7.81
N LYS A 287 4.07 -41.02 8.38
CA LYS A 287 2.67 -41.41 8.22
C LYS A 287 2.14 -41.15 6.80
N ASN A 288 2.47 -40.04 6.19
CA ASN A 288 1.78 -39.53 5.01
C ASN A 288 2.60 -39.64 3.70
N PHE A 289 3.91 -39.89 3.77
CA PHE A 289 4.77 -39.90 2.57
C PHE A 289 5.40 -41.26 2.28
N TYR A 290 5.88 -41.99 3.28
CA TYR A 290 6.61 -43.23 2.98
C TYR A 290 6.17 -44.49 3.74
N SER A 291 5.33 -44.40 4.78
CA SER A 291 4.74 -45.62 5.33
C SER A 291 3.60 -46.12 4.44
N ASN A 292 3.60 -47.39 4.14
CA ASN A 292 2.50 -48.02 3.40
C ASN A 292 1.21 -47.92 4.23
N GLY A 293 0.19 -47.29 3.67
CA GLY A 293 -1.10 -47.12 4.34
C GLY A 293 -1.96 -46.01 3.75
N SER A 294 -3.17 -45.88 4.28
CA SER A 294 -4.17 -44.91 3.79
C SER A 294 -3.72 -43.43 3.82
N GLY A 295 -2.80 -43.09 4.71
CA GLY A 295 -2.26 -41.71 4.78
C GLY A 295 -1.44 -41.34 3.56
N LYS A 296 -0.56 -42.25 3.09
CA LYS A 296 0.24 -42.07 1.87
C LYS A 296 -0.65 -41.98 0.63
N GLU A 297 -1.56 -42.96 0.48
CA GLU A 297 -2.46 -43.01 -0.68
C GLU A 297 -3.32 -41.78 -0.80
N LEU A 298 -3.82 -41.27 0.30
CA LEU A 298 -4.62 -40.04 0.36
C LEU A 298 -3.79 -38.82 -0.01
N THR A 299 -2.58 -38.72 0.51
CA THR A 299 -1.65 -37.63 0.22
C THR A 299 -1.26 -37.61 -1.24
N GLU A 300 -0.87 -38.76 -1.82
CA GLU A 300 -0.56 -38.86 -3.25
C GLU A 300 -1.74 -38.42 -4.11
N LYS A 301 -2.94 -38.88 -3.79
CA LYS A 301 -4.17 -38.56 -4.54
C LYS A 301 -4.44 -37.04 -4.55
N PHE A 302 -4.34 -36.37 -3.41
CA PHE A 302 -4.66 -34.96 -3.32
C PHE A 302 -3.52 -34.07 -3.81
N LEU A 303 -2.27 -34.46 -3.59
CA LEU A 303 -1.12 -33.72 -4.10
C LEU A 303 -1.00 -33.75 -5.61
N TYR A 304 -1.50 -34.76 -6.27
CA TYR A 304 -1.39 -34.91 -7.73
C TYR A 304 -1.82 -33.66 -8.50
N THR A 305 -2.92 -33.05 -8.09
CA THR A 305 -3.41 -31.83 -8.73
C THR A 305 -2.48 -30.63 -8.45
N ALA A 306 -2.09 -30.42 -7.21
CA ALA A 306 -1.20 -29.30 -6.82
C ALA A 306 0.18 -29.44 -7.47
N VAL A 307 0.71 -30.67 -7.53
CA VAL A 307 1.97 -31.01 -8.23
C VAL A 307 1.88 -30.69 -9.70
N SER A 308 0.78 -31.11 -10.36
CA SER A 308 0.57 -30.83 -11.77
C SER A 308 0.46 -29.32 -12.05
N GLN A 309 -0.24 -28.59 -11.20
CA GLN A 309 -0.37 -27.14 -11.30
C GLN A 309 0.97 -26.43 -11.11
N LEU A 310 1.76 -26.84 -10.12
CA LEU A 310 3.08 -26.29 -9.85
C LEU A 310 4.08 -26.62 -10.98
N ASP A 311 4.06 -27.86 -11.49
CA ASP A 311 4.90 -28.26 -12.62
C ASP A 311 4.56 -27.44 -13.88
N ASN A 312 3.27 -27.26 -14.18
CA ASN A 312 2.83 -26.44 -15.30
C ASN A 312 3.28 -24.98 -15.14
N LEU A 313 3.16 -24.42 -13.93
CA LEU A 313 3.61 -23.06 -13.63
C LEU A 313 5.12 -22.89 -13.89
N LEU A 314 5.94 -23.84 -13.43
CA LEU A 314 7.39 -23.78 -13.56
C LEU A 314 7.90 -24.10 -14.97
N ARG A 315 7.07 -24.65 -15.84
CA ARG A 315 7.39 -24.84 -17.27
C ARG A 315 7.18 -23.60 -18.11
N LEU A 316 6.41 -22.63 -17.59
CA LEU A 316 6.17 -21.38 -18.31
C LEU A 316 7.45 -20.56 -18.39
N ASP A 317 7.77 -20.10 -19.61
CA ASP A 317 8.97 -19.31 -19.86
C ASP A 317 8.96 -18.01 -19.04
N GLY A 318 10.12 -17.66 -18.51
CA GLY A 318 10.29 -16.47 -17.69
C GLY A 318 9.82 -16.61 -16.23
N LEU A 319 8.85 -17.49 -15.92
CA LEU A 319 8.36 -17.64 -14.55
C LEU A 319 9.37 -18.31 -13.64
N LYS A 320 10.07 -19.31 -14.13
CA LYS A 320 11.06 -20.04 -13.35
C LYS A 320 12.19 -19.13 -12.84
N SER A 321 12.65 -18.19 -13.65
CA SER A 321 13.71 -17.24 -13.26
C SER A 321 13.26 -16.32 -12.13
N ILE A 322 11.99 -15.95 -12.09
CA ILE A 322 11.40 -15.08 -11.07
C ILE A 322 11.02 -15.87 -9.82
N LEU A 323 10.29 -16.98 -9.98
CA LEU A 323 9.76 -17.75 -8.85
C LEU A 323 10.80 -18.64 -8.17
N CYS A 324 11.86 -19.02 -8.88
CA CYS A 324 12.92 -19.90 -8.38
C CYS A 324 14.27 -19.20 -8.17
N ASN A 325 14.28 -17.87 -8.10
CA ASN A 325 15.50 -17.11 -7.85
C ASN A 325 16.06 -17.45 -6.45
N ARG A 326 17.36 -17.77 -6.35
CA ARG A 326 18.01 -18.16 -5.10
C ARG A 326 18.73 -17.02 -4.41
N HIS A 327 19.00 -15.92 -5.10
CA HIS A 327 19.94 -14.90 -4.65
C HIS A 327 19.29 -13.58 -4.25
N ASN A 328 18.38 -13.09 -5.07
CA ASN A 328 17.81 -11.77 -4.89
C ASN A 328 16.29 -11.82 -5.03
N ASN A 329 15.58 -11.71 -3.89
CA ASN A 329 14.14 -11.87 -3.83
C ASN A 329 13.48 -10.76 -3.02
N ILE A 330 12.28 -10.38 -3.43
CA ILE A 330 11.43 -9.46 -2.67
C ILE A 330 10.93 -10.16 -1.41
N ASN A 331 11.14 -9.50 -0.27
CA ASN A 331 10.39 -9.75 0.94
C ASN A 331 9.31 -8.67 1.04
N PHE A 332 8.06 -9.03 0.78
CA PHE A 332 6.96 -8.07 0.75
C PHE A 332 6.67 -7.43 2.12
N ASP A 333 6.96 -8.11 3.21
CA ASP A 333 6.83 -7.53 4.55
C ASP A 333 7.80 -6.36 4.73
N ASN A 334 9.04 -6.50 4.25
CA ASN A 334 10.04 -5.42 4.25
C ASN A 334 9.66 -4.29 3.29
N VAL A 335 9.13 -4.63 2.11
CA VAL A 335 8.65 -3.63 1.15
C VAL A 335 7.60 -2.70 1.77
N LEU A 336 6.64 -3.27 2.48
CA LEU A 336 5.60 -2.51 3.17
C LEU A 336 6.15 -1.73 4.37
N LYS A 337 7.09 -2.32 5.12
CA LYS A 337 7.73 -1.66 6.27
C LYS A 337 8.59 -0.48 5.83
N ASN A 338 9.39 -0.65 4.79
CA ASN A 338 10.37 0.33 4.33
C ASN A 338 9.83 1.26 3.23
N SER A 339 8.55 1.11 2.85
CA SER A 339 7.93 1.91 1.78
C SER A 339 8.71 1.85 0.47
N GLU A 340 9.11 0.66 0.06
CA GLU A 340 9.93 0.45 -1.13
C GLU A 340 9.13 0.60 -2.43
N LEU A 341 9.85 0.81 -3.54
CA LEU A 341 9.28 0.92 -4.87
C LEU A 341 9.47 -0.38 -5.62
N ILE A 342 8.39 -0.86 -6.26
CA ILE A 342 8.42 -2.03 -7.14
C ILE A 342 7.77 -1.69 -8.48
N PHE A 343 8.48 -1.97 -9.57
CA PHE A 343 7.95 -1.91 -10.93
C PHE A 343 7.84 -3.32 -11.47
N VAL A 344 6.62 -3.75 -11.79
CA VAL A 344 6.31 -5.08 -12.30
C VAL A 344 5.92 -4.94 -13.77
N CYS A 345 6.81 -5.34 -14.65
CA CYS A 345 6.59 -5.33 -16.09
C CYS A 345 6.37 -6.76 -16.58
N ILE A 346 5.12 -7.13 -16.76
CA ILE A 346 4.74 -8.47 -17.21
C ILE A 346 4.14 -8.37 -18.60
N ARG A 347 5.00 -8.37 -19.63
CA ARG A 347 4.56 -8.19 -21.02
C ARG A 347 3.83 -9.41 -21.53
N ARG A 348 2.55 -9.25 -21.82
CA ARG A 348 1.70 -10.30 -22.37
C ARG A 348 2.18 -10.79 -23.75
N GLY A 349 2.73 -9.90 -24.55
CA GLY A 349 3.26 -10.23 -25.86
C GLY A 349 4.47 -11.15 -25.83
N ASP A 350 5.34 -11.01 -24.81
CA ASP A 350 6.55 -11.81 -24.69
C ASP A 350 6.31 -13.14 -23.97
N LEU A 351 5.42 -13.13 -22.95
CA LEU A 351 5.20 -14.27 -22.08
C LEU A 351 4.02 -15.16 -22.52
N GLY A 352 3.10 -14.62 -23.32
CA GLY A 352 1.80 -15.22 -23.56
C GLY A 352 0.79 -14.95 -22.44
N ALA A 353 -0.48 -15.11 -22.74
CA ALA A 353 -1.57 -14.76 -21.82
C ALA A 353 -1.56 -15.57 -20.52
N THR A 354 -1.23 -16.87 -20.58
CA THR A 354 -1.21 -17.75 -19.41
C THR A 354 -0.09 -17.39 -18.44
N SER A 355 1.13 -17.17 -18.94
CA SER A 355 2.28 -16.80 -18.10
C SER A 355 2.10 -15.41 -17.50
N HIS A 356 1.58 -14.46 -18.27
CA HIS A 356 1.24 -13.12 -17.82
C HIS A 356 0.26 -13.16 -16.64
N LYS A 357 -0.86 -13.87 -16.80
CA LYS A 357 -1.86 -14.02 -15.74
C LYS A 357 -1.28 -14.73 -14.51
N ALA A 358 -0.56 -15.81 -14.69
CA ALA A 358 0.01 -16.62 -13.62
C ALA A 358 1.00 -15.81 -12.76
N LEU A 359 1.95 -15.11 -13.38
CA LEU A 359 2.92 -14.31 -12.66
C LEU A 359 2.28 -13.12 -11.95
N GLY A 360 1.35 -12.44 -12.61
CA GLY A 360 0.62 -11.31 -12.01
C GLY A 360 -0.20 -11.76 -10.80
N LEU A 361 -0.91 -12.88 -10.88
CA LEU A 361 -1.65 -13.44 -9.75
C LEU A 361 -0.72 -13.88 -8.61
N PHE A 362 0.40 -14.54 -8.93
CA PHE A 362 1.36 -14.93 -7.90
C PHE A 362 1.90 -13.69 -7.15
N PHE A 363 2.28 -12.66 -7.89
CA PHE A 363 2.74 -11.39 -7.31
C PHE A 363 1.67 -10.76 -6.43
N LEU A 364 0.45 -10.60 -6.94
CA LEU A 364 -0.65 -9.97 -6.20
C LEU A 364 -1.02 -10.75 -4.94
N ILE A 365 -1.06 -12.08 -4.99
CA ILE A 365 -1.36 -12.91 -3.82
C ILE A 365 -0.24 -12.81 -2.77
N ALA A 366 1.02 -12.84 -3.18
CA ALA A 366 2.14 -12.66 -2.26
C ALA A 366 2.12 -11.26 -1.60
N PHE A 367 1.84 -10.22 -2.37
CA PHE A 367 1.67 -8.85 -1.89
C PHE A 367 0.48 -8.73 -0.94
N GLU A 368 -0.68 -9.25 -1.32
CA GLU A 368 -1.91 -9.23 -0.52
C GLU A 368 -1.71 -9.91 0.84
N ASN A 369 -1.11 -11.09 0.84
CA ASN A 369 -0.82 -11.82 2.07
C ASN A 369 0.09 -10.98 3.00
N ALA A 370 1.07 -10.28 2.46
CA ALA A 370 1.91 -9.37 3.24
C ALA A 370 1.13 -8.16 3.78
N VAL A 371 0.23 -7.59 2.98
CA VAL A 371 -0.65 -6.50 3.42
C VAL A 371 -1.51 -6.94 4.60
N LEU A 372 -2.13 -8.12 4.51
CA LEU A 372 -3.00 -8.64 5.57
C LEU A 372 -2.25 -8.99 6.86
N ARG A 373 -0.95 -9.32 6.77
CA ARG A 373 -0.07 -9.53 7.93
C ARG A 373 0.51 -8.24 8.49
N ARG A 374 0.32 -7.10 7.82
CA ARG A 374 0.98 -5.83 8.17
C ARG A 374 0.71 -5.44 9.62
N PRO A 375 1.76 -5.28 10.47
CA PRO A 375 1.60 -4.94 11.87
C PRO A 375 1.13 -3.49 12.06
N GLY A 376 0.70 -3.17 13.28
CA GLY A 376 0.30 -1.83 13.66
C GLY A 376 -1.20 -1.57 13.47
N THR A 377 -1.57 -0.31 13.61
CA THR A 377 -2.95 0.20 13.48
C THR A 377 -3.11 1.01 12.20
N GLU A 378 -4.33 1.32 11.81
CA GLU A 378 -4.61 2.16 10.65
C GLU A 378 -3.88 3.51 10.73
N SER A 379 -3.76 4.10 11.92
CA SER A 379 -3.09 5.37 12.15
C SER A 379 -1.56 5.28 12.15
N SER A 380 -0.99 4.13 12.51
CA SER A 380 0.47 3.95 12.62
C SER A 380 1.14 3.49 11.32
N ARG A 381 0.36 2.92 10.39
CA ARG A 381 0.90 2.42 9.13
C ARG A 381 1.20 3.56 8.15
N THR A 382 2.31 3.46 7.44
CA THR A 382 2.63 4.39 6.35
C THR A 382 1.80 4.08 5.10
N PRO A 383 1.39 5.09 4.33
CA PRO A 383 0.67 4.89 3.08
C PRO A 383 1.43 4.01 2.08
N TYR A 384 0.73 3.14 1.39
CA TYR A 384 1.25 2.38 0.27
C TYR A 384 0.26 2.40 -0.89
N PHE A 385 0.74 2.62 -2.12
CA PHE A 385 -0.11 2.74 -3.29
C PHE A 385 0.22 1.66 -4.32
N LEU A 386 -0.81 0.90 -4.67
CA LEU A 386 -0.76 -0.17 -5.65
C LEU A 386 -1.46 0.27 -6.93
N TYR A 387 -0.73 0.37 -8.03
CA TYR A 387 -1.26 0.69 -9.35
C TYR A 387 -1.25 -0.56 -10.22
N ILE A 388 -2.41 -0.94 -10.74
CA ILE A 388 -2.56 -2.11 -11.61
C ILE A 388 -3.22 -1.64 -12.91
N ASP A 389 -2.42 -1.51 -13.94
CA ASP A 389 -2.94 -1.23 -15.28
C ASP A 389 -3.47 -2.54 -15.91
N GLU A 390 -4.60 -2.46 -16.58
CA GLU A 390 -5.32 -3.62 -17.14
C GLU A 390 -5.63 -4.72 -16.10
N PHE A 391 -6.19 -4.32 -14.97
CA PHE A 391 -6.56 -5.22 -13.87
C PHE A 391 -7.43 -6.43 -14.26
N PRO A 392 -8.34 -6.38 -15.26
CA PRO A 392 -9.15 -7.52 -15.66
C PRO A 392 -8.39 -8.81 -15.94
N ASP A 393 -7.11 -8.73 -16.31
CA ASP A 393 -6.26 -9.91 -16.52
C ASP A 393 -5.99 -10.68 -15.20
N PHE A 394 -6.19 -10.07 -14.04
CA PHE A 394 -5.88 -10.62 -12.72
C PHE A 394 -7.13 -10.84 -11.84
N ILE A 395 -8.32 -10.85 -12.43
CA ILE A 395 -9.55 -11.11 -11.70
C ILE A 395 -9.57 -12.55 -11.20
N SER A 396 -9.69 -12.70 -9.89
CA SER A 396 -9.85 -13.96 -9.18
C SER A 396 -10.58 -13.68 -7.87
N LYS A 397 -11.34 -14.64 -7.35
CA LYS A 397 -11.94 -14.53 -6.01
C LYS A 397 -10.87 -14.24 -4.94
N SER A 398 -9.67 -14.76 -5.14
CA SER A 398 -8.53 -14.55 -4.23
C SER A 398 -7.99 -13.11 -4.25
N THR A 399 -8.27 -12.30 -5.28
CA THR A 399 -7.89 -10.87 -5.33
C THR A 399 -8.95 -9.91 -4.80
N GLU A 400 -10.10 -10.41 -4.36
CA GLU A 400 -11.17 -9.60 -3.78
C GLU A 400 -10.74 -8.79 -2.53
N PRO A 401 -9.88 -9.30 -1.62
CA PRO A 401 -9.41 -8.55 -0.46
C PRO A 401 -8.70 -7.22 -0.80
N ILE A 402 -8.16 -7.06 -2.00
CA ILE A 402 -7.61 -5.78 -2.48
C ILE A 402 -8.66 -4.66 -2.35
N PHE A 403 -9.91 -4.96 -2.65
CA PHE A 403 -10.99 -3.96 -2.62
C PHE A 403 -11.73 -3.91 -1.28
N THR A 404 -11.81 -5.01 -0.56
CA THR A 404 -12.62 -5.13 0.66
C THR A 404 -11.83 -4.88 1.94
N MET A 405 -10.52 -5.12 1.94
CA MET A 405 -9.70 -5.14 3.16
C MET A 405 -8.56 -4.13 3.19
N PHE A 406 -7.96 -3.77 2.06
CA PHE A 406 -6.72 -2.98 1.98
C PHE A 406 -6.78 -1.61 2.67
N ARG A 407 -7.95 -0.99 2.72
CA ARG A 407 -8.15 0.31 3.39
C ARG A 407 -7.64 0.30 4.83
N LYS A 408 -7.97 -0.73 5.60
CA LYS A 408 -7.58 -0.86 7.01
C LYS A 408 -6.06 -0.97 7.20
N TYR A 409 -5.38 -1.40 6.14
CA TYR A 409 -3.93 -1.58 6.13
C TYR A 409 -3.17 -0.41 5.49
N LYS A 410 -3.85 0.72 5.24
CA LYS A 410 -3.26 1.90 4.58
C LYS A 410 -2.69 1.60 3.19
N VAL A 411 -3.33 0.72 2.45
CA VAL A 411 -2.99 0.44 1.05
C VAL A 411 -4.12 0.92 0.16
N GLY A 412 -3.80 1.81 -0.77
CA GLY A 412 -4.73 2.34 -1.77
C GLY A 412 -4.46 1.69 -3.13
N ALA A 413 -5.46 1.03 -3.71
CA ALA A 413 -5.35 0.45 -5.04
C ALA A 413 -5.98 1.38 -6.10
N THR A 414 -5.25 1.59 -7.19
CA THR A 414 -5.76 2.23 -8.41
C THR A 414 -5.69 1.22 -9.54
N ILE A 415 -6.84 0.90 -10.11
CA ILE A 415 -6.96 -0.10 -11.17
C ILE A 415 -7.52 0.52 -12.44
N SER A 416 -7.17 -0.03 -13.60
CA SER A 416 -7.79 0.33 -14.87
C SER A 416 -8.52 -0.84 -15.51
N ALA A 417 -9.55 -0.50 -16.28
CA ALA A 417 -10.29 -1.40 -17.15
C ALA A 417 -10.74 -0.65 -18.42
N GLN A 418 -10.90 -1.37 -19.52
CA GLN A 418 -11.37 -0.76 -20.76
C GLN A 418 -12.89 -0.58 -20.78
N ASN A 419 -13.61 -1.53 -20.19
CA ASN A 419 -15.06 -1.49 -20.03
C ASN A 419 -15.48 -2.25 -18.76
N LEU A 420 -16.72 -2.04 -18.34
CA LEU A 420 -17.25 -2.64 -17.12
C LEU A 420 -17.52 -4.14 -17.24
N ALA A 421 -17.75 -4.65 -18.43
CA ALA A 421 -17.98 -6.08 -18.66
C ALA A 421 -16.73 -6.92 -18.34
N GLN A 422 -15.53 -6.35 -18.56
CA GLN A 422 -14.27 -7.02 -18.24
C GLN A 422 -14.04 -7.26 -16.74
N LEU A 423 -14.80 -6.59 -15.87
CA LEU A 423 -14.65 -6.73 -14.42
C LEU A 423 -15.29 -8.01 -13.86
N ASN A 424 -15.94 -8.82 -14.68
CA ASN A 424 -16.36 -10.16 -14.33
C ASN A 424 -15.42 -11.20 -14.91
N ALA A 425 -15.07 -12.24 -14.14
CA ALA A 425 -14.36 -13.38 -14.69
C ALA A 425 -15.24 -14.10 -15.73
N PRO A 426 -14.70 -14.49 -16.90
CA PRO A 426 -15.44 -15.21 -17.91
C PRO A 426 -16.02 -16.52 -17.33
N GLY A 427 -17.33 -16.70 -17.47
CA GLY A 427 -18.03 -17.91 -16.99
C GLY A 427 -18.25 -18.01 -15.49
N SER A 428 -17.82 -17.03 -14.70
CA SER A 428 -18.08 -16.99 -13.26
C SER A 428 -19.51 -16.54 -12.95
N LYS A 429 -20.16 -17.25 -12.01
CA LYS A 429 -21.41 -16.80 -11.41
C LYS A 429 -21.19 -15.73 -10.33
N ASP A 430 -19.94 -15.53 -9.92
CA ASP A 430 -19.56 -14.57 -8.90
C ASP A 430 -19.64 -13.14 -9.42
N ASN A 431 -20.24 -12.28 -8.63
CA ASN A 431 -20.49 -10.89 -9.01
C ASN A 431 -19.31 -9.98 -8.65
N PHE A 432 -18.10 -10.34 -9.09
CA PHE A 432 -16.85 -9.62 -8.79
C PHE A 432 -16.92 -8.16 -9.25
N ARG A 433 -17.57 -7.91 -10.39
CA ARG A 433 -17.84 -6.56 -10.88
C ARG A 433 -18.57 -5.70 -9.84
N GLN A 434 -19.60 -6.25 -9.17
CA GLN A 434 -20.32 -5.48 -8.15
C GLN A 434 -19.44 -5.19 -6.93
N THR A 435 -18.62 -6.14 -6.52
CA THR A 435 -17.65 -5.92 -5.44
C THR A 435 -16.69 -4.77 -5.78
N ILE A 436 -16.11 -4.77 -6.98
CA ILE A 436 -15.23 -3.67 -7.43
C ILE A 436 -15.97 -2.35 -7.45
N LEU A 437 -17.15 -2.30 -8.09
CA LEU A 437 -17.90 -1.06 -8.25
C LEU A 437 -18.40 -0.49 -6.92
N ALA A 438 -18.72 -1.34 -5.95
CA ALA A 438 -19.12 -0.92 -4.61
C ALA A 438 -17.95 -0.40 -3.77
N ASN A 439 -16.77 -1.02 -3.89
CA ASN A 439 -15.61 -0.72 -3.04
C ASN A 439 -14.64 0.30 -3.65
N CYS A 440 -14.62 0.47 -4.99
CA CYS A 440 -13.92 1.59 -5.61
C CYS A 440 -14.75 2.86 -5.46
N ALA A 441 -14.58 3.54 -4.33
CA ALA A 441 -15.34 4.75 -4.02
C ALA A 441 -15.01 5.91 -4.96
N ASN A 442 -13.82 5.89 -5.55
CA ASN A 442 -13.37 6.87 -6.53
C ASN A 442 -13.43 6.25 -7.92
N LYS A 443 -14.09 6.94 -8.84
CA LYS A 443 -14.29 6.47 -10.20
C LYS A 443 -13.96 7.56 -11.20
N ILE A 444 -13.19 7.21 -12.21
CA ILE A 444 -12.74 8.11 -13.27
C ILE A 444 -13.10 7.49 -14.61
N PHE A 445 -13.82 8.23 -15.43
CA PHE A 445 -14.21 7.84 -16.78
C PHE A 445 -13.49 8.72 -17.80
N THR A 446 -12.76 8.11 -18.72
CA THR A 446 -11.90 8.80 -19.70
C THR A 446 -12.44 8.80 -21.14
N GLY A 447 -13.65 8.28 -21.35
CA GLY A 447 -14.27 8.23 -22.68
C GLY A 447 -14.15 6.86 -23.37
N HIS A 448 -14.66 6.80 -24.58
CA HIS A 448 -14.62 5.60 -25.44
C HIS A 448 -15.27 4.36 -24.79
N ALA A 449 -16.59 4.35 -24.68
CA ALA A 449 -17.32 3.28 -24.03
C ALA A 449 -18.50 2.79 -24.89
N THR A 450 -18.99 1.59 -24.56
CA THR A 450 -20.22 1.04 -25.14
C THR A 450 -21.44 1.83 -24.66
N LYS A 451 -22.55 1.71 -25.36
CA LYS A 451 -23.81 2.36 -24.97
C LYS A 451 -24.23 1.97 -23.54
N GLU A 452 -24.11 0.70 -23.20
CA GLU A 452 -24.46 0.17 -21.86
C GLU A 452 -23.57 0.78 -20.78
N ASP A 453 -22.29 0.88 -21.03
CA ASP A 453 -21.36 1.53 -20.11
C ASP A 453 -21.66 3.03 -19.96
N LEU A 454 -21.96 3.74 -21.07
CA LEU A 454 -22.33 5.17 -21.01
C LEU A 454 -23.59 5.42 -20.18
N GLU A 455 -24.60 4.56 -20.30
CA GLU A 455 -25.83 4.62 -19.49
C GLU A 455 -25.52 4.37 -18.01
N TRP A 456 -24.69 3.38 -17.72
CA TRP A 456 -24.25 3.09 -16.37
C TRP A 456 -23.48 4.28 -15.76
N TRP A 457 -22.52 4.83 -16.50
CA TRP A 457 -21.73 5.98 -16.04
C TRP A 457 -22.59 7.22 -15.83
N SER A 458 -23.58 7.47 -16.71
CA SER A 458 -24.53 8.56 -16.55
C SER A 458 -25.31 8.44 -15.24
N THR A 459 -25.77 7.23 -14.92
CA THR A 459 -26.50 6.94 -13.67
C THR A 459 -25.58 7.07 -12.45
N GLU A 460 -24.36 6.53 -12.51
CA GLU A 460 -23.39 6.57 -11.43
C GLU A 460 -22.96 8.00 -11.07
N MET A 461 -22.84 8.89 -12.04
CA MET A 461 -22.50 10.30 -11.82
C MET A 461 -23.64 11.11 -11.18
N GLY A 462 -24.81 10.53 -11.07
CA GLY A 462 -25.95 11.11 -10.36
C GLY A 462 -26.74 12.13 -11.17
N GLN A 463 -27.71 12.73 -10.49
CA GLN A 463 -28.68 13.65 -11.08
C GLN A 463 -28.81 14.89 -10.21
N HIS A 464 -29.23 15.99 -10.83
CA HIS A 464 -29.62 17.22 -10.16
C HIS A 464 -31.04 17.62 -10.53
N ARG A 465 -31.62 18.51 -9.74
CA ARG A 465 -32.94 19.07 -10.03
C ARG A 465 -32.81 20.30 -10.92
N GLU A 466 -33.60 20.33 -11.99
CA GLU A 466 -33.68 21.46 -12.90
C GLU A 466 -35.13 21.92 -13.02
N TRP A 467 -35.34 23.21 -13.13
CA TRP A 467 -36.66 23.75 -13.39
C TRP A 467 -37.05 23.48 -14.86
N SER A 468 -38.19 22.86 -15.08
CA SER A 468 -38.76 22.66 -16.40
C SER A 468 -39.95 23.61 -16.56
N PHE A 469 -39.86 24.41 -17.58
CA PHE A 469 -40.97 25.28 -18.00
C PHE A 469 -41.61 24.64 -19.21
N SER A 470 -42.90 24.32 -19.14
CA SER A 470 -43.67 23.87 -20.28
C SER A 470 -44.73 24.91 -20.60
N ASP A 471 -44.56 25.57 -21.74
CA ASP A 471 -45.60 26.42 -22.30
C ASP A 471 -46.55 25.56 -23.11
N THR A 472 -47.78 25.46 -22.67
CA THR A 472 -48.83 24.83 -23.47
C THR A 472 -49.51 25.92 -24.30
N ILE A 473 -49.26 25.91 -25.62
CA ILE A 473 -49.95 26.79 -26.55
C ILE A 473 -51.24 26.08 -26.96
N ASP A 474 -52.37 26.62 -26.52
CA ASP A 474 -53.68 26.12 -26.95
C ASP A 474 -54.05 26.79 -28.28
N PHE A 475 -53.86 26.08 -29.38
CA PHE A 475 -54.19 26.56 -30.72
C PHE A 475 -55.69 26.71 -30.99
N ALA A 476 -56.56 26.28 -30.08
CA ALA A 476 -57.99 26.32 -30.26
C ALA A 476 -58.65 27.64 -29.88
N LYS A 477 -57.98 28.48 -29.11
CA LYS A 477 -58.41 29.84 -28.73
C LYS A 477 -57.37 30.85 -29.19
N GLY A 478 -57.74 31.62 -30.20
CA GLY A 478 -56.89 32.60 -30.87
C GLY A 478 -55.78 33.23 -30.01
N ALA A 479 -54.63 33.37 -30.57
CA ALA A 479 -53.27 33.47 -30.04
C ALA A 479 -52.94 34.56 -28.98
N TYR A 480 -53.88 35.04 -28.18
CA TYR A 480 -53.58 36.18 -27.30
C TYR A 480 -53.95 36.05 -25.82
N ASP A 481 -54.64 35.01 -25.37
CA ASP A 481 -55.00 34.93 -23.95
C ASP A 481 -54.92 33.49 -23.41
N SER A 482 -53.82 33.15 -22.89
CA SER A 482 -53.52 32.27 -21.76
C SER A 482 -52.20 31.51 -21.94
N LYS A 483 -51.10 32.13 -21.58
CA LYS A 483 -49.88 31.39 -21.27
C LYS A 483 -50.07 30.73 -19.89
N HIS A 484 -50.51 29.51 -19.87
CA HIS A 484 -50.40 28.69 -18.67
C HIS A 484 -49.06 27.98 -18.71
N GLY A 485 -48.02 28.60 -18.12
CA GLY A 485 -46.73 27.95 -17.89
C GLY A 485 -46.83 27.02 -16.67
N ASN A 486 -46.75 25.72 -16.88
CA ASN A 486 -46.53 24.78 -15.79
C ASN A 486 -45.04 24.76 -15.43
N VAL A 487 -44.73 25.15 -14.20
CA VAL A 487 -43.37 25.06 -13.64
C VAL A 487 -43.29 23.75 -12.84
N SER A 488 -42.46 22.85 -13.28
CA SER A 488 -42.24 21.58 -12.59
C SER A 488 -40.75 21.31 -12.40
N TRP A 489 -40.39 20.55 -11.38
CA TRP A 489 -39.05 20.08 -11.19
C TRP A 489 -38.82 18.81 -12.00
N LYS A 490 -37.73 18.76 -12.74
CA LYS A 490 -37.27 17.59 -13.44
C LYS A 490 -35.90 17.15 -12.91
N PHE A 491 -35.74 15.85 -12.73
CA PHE A 491 -34.41 15.31 -12.48
C PHE A 491 -33.68 15.16 -13.82
N VAL A 492 -32.49 15.75 -13.90
CA VAL A 492 -31.63 15.69 -15.09
C VAL A 492 -30.30 15.07 -14.69
N ALA A 493 -29.81 14.16 -15.51
CA ALA A 493 -28.49 13.56 -15.28
C ALA A 493 -27.39 14.63 -15.27
N ASN A 494 -26.48 14.58 -14.30
CA ASN A 494 -25.31 15.47 -14.26
C ASN A 494 -24.48 15.34 -15.55
N PHE A 495 -24.39 14.11 -16.06
CA PHE A 495 -23.75 13.77 -17.32
C PHE A 495 -24.65 12.82 -18.09
N SER A 496 -25.27 13.27 -19.15
CA SER A 496 -26.03 12.38 -20.03
C SER A 496 -25.08 11.44 -20.79
N ALA A 497 -25.58 10.29 -21.21
CA ALA A 497 -24.81 9.34 -22.03
C ALA A 497 -24.26 10.01 -23.30
N GLY A 498 -25.05 10.89 -23.94
CA GLY A 498 -24.61 11.67 -25.09
C GLY A 498 -23.44 12.63 -24.78
N LYS A 499 -23.47 13.28 -23.60
CA LYS A 499 -22.37 14.14 -23.16
C LYS A 499 -21.10 13.32 -22.92
N LEU A 500 -21.20 12.17 -22.26
CA LEU A 500 -20.06 11.28 -22.02
C LEU A 500 -19.50 10.71 -23.34
N GLN A 501 -20.37 10.42 -24.30
CA GLN A 501 -19.97 9.97 -25.64
C GLN A 501 -19.19 11.04 -26.43
N SER A 502 -19.47 12.32 -26.19
CA SER A 502 -18.81 13.43 -26.87
C SER A 502 -17.44 13.80 -26.31
N PHE A 503 -16.92 13.07 -25.31
CA PHE A 503 -15.62 13.35 -24.71
C PHE A 503 -14.50 13.20 -25.76
N SER A 504 -13.70 14.25 -25.83
CA SER A 504 -12.45 14.25 -26.61
C SER A 504 -11.31 13.70 -25.76
N LEU A 505 -10.17 13.43 -26.38
CA LEU A 505 -8.94 13.13 -25.68
C LEU A 505 -8.65 14.25 -24.65
N LYS A 506 -8.32 13.92 -23.44
CA LYS A 506 -8.15 14.78 -22.26
C LYS A 506 -9.44 15.12 -21.50
N ASP A 507 -10.62 14.86 -22.02
CA ASP A 507 -11.84 14.99 -21.21
C ASP A 507 -11.99 13.80 -20.26
N CYS A 508 -12.44 14.06 -19.05
CA CYS A 508 -12.82 13.02 -18.11
C CYS A 508 -14.01 13.45 -17.23
N ALA A 509 -14.79 12.47 -16.83
CA ALA A 509 -15.73 12.62 -15.75
C ALA A 509 -15.26 11.80 -14.55
N PHE A 510 -15.49 12.30 -13.36
CA PHE A 510 -15.06 11.62 -12.16
C PHE A 510 -16.10 11.75 -11.04
N LYS A 511 -16.11 10.75 -10.17
CA LYS A 511 -16.83 10.74 -8.91
C LYS A 511 -15.82 10.44 -7.82
N LEU A 512 -15.50 11.44 -7.02
CA LEU A 512 -14.48 11.37 -5.99
C LEU A 512 -15.12 11.59 -4.62
N ARG A 513 -14.59 10.95 -3.60
CA ARG A 513 -15.01 11.21 -2.22
C ARG A 513 -14.25 12.40 -1.65
N SER A 514 -15.00 13.36 -1.10
CA SER A 514 -14.46 14.49 -0.36
C SER A 514 -13.96 14.06 1.03
N GLU A 515 -13.31 14.97 1.76
CA GLU A 515 -12.89 14.75 3.15
C GLU A 515 -14.05 14.37 4.08
N SER A 516 -15.22 14.94 3.86
CA SER A 516 -16.44 14.61 4.61
C SER A 516 -17.06 13.26 4.22
N GLY A 517 -16.43 12.53 3.28
CA GLY A 517 -16.95 11.27 2.76
C GLY A 517 -18.08 11.40 1.73
N LYS A 518 -18.48 12.63 1.39
CA LYS A 518 -19.54 12.87 0.40
C LYS A 518 -18.99 12.63 -1.02
N PRO A 519 -19.67 11.81 -1.84
CA PRO A 519 -19.29 11.65 -3.24
C PRO A 519 -19.64 12.92 -4.02
N LEU A 520 -18.68 13.39 -4.82
CA LEU A 520 -18.83 14.57 -5.68
C LEU A 520 -18.48 14.18 -7.11
N ALA A 521 -19.43 14.42 -8.02
CA ALA A 521 -19.20 14.22 -9.45
C ALA A 521 -18.71 15.53 -10.11
N GLY A 522 -17.82 15.40 -11.08
CA GLY A 522 -17.28 16.53 -11.80
C GLY A 522 -16.75 16.14 -13.18
N GLN A 523 -16.57 17.13 -14.02
CA GLN A 523 -15.88 17.00 -15.30
C GLN A 523 -14.59 17.80 -15.26
N GLY A 524 -13.51 17.24 -15.80
CA GLY A 524 -12.22 17.88 -15.83
C GLY A 524 -11.44 17.58 -17.09
N LYS A 525 -10.32 18.27 -17.23
CA LYS A 525 -9.31 18.01 -18.26
C LYS A 525 -8.15 17.26 -17.64
N MET A 526 -7.71 16.23 -18.31
CA MET A 526 -6.47 15.49 -18.03
C MET A 526 -5.30 16.11 -18.81
N GLY A 527 -4.09 15.75 -18.43
CA GLY A 527 -2.88 16.12 -19.16
C GLY A 527 -1.83 15.03 -19.11
N PHE A 528 -0.87 15.09 -19.99
CA PHE A 528 0.29 14.21 -19.96
C PHE A 528 1.22 14.55 -18.79
N LEU A 529 2.15 13.66 -18.51
CA LEU A 529 3.18 13.87 -17.50
C LEU A 529 3.91 15.20 -17.72
N ASP A 530 4.04 15.98 -16.65
CA ASP A 530 4.73 17.27 -16.69
C ASP A 530 6.21 17.07 -17.03
N SER A 531 6.75 17.95 -17.89
CA SER A 531 8.15 17.93 -18.29
C SER A 531 9.14 18.06 -17.14
N LYS A 532 8.73 18.65 -16.01
CA LYS A 532 9.56 18.76 -14.80
C LYS A 532 10.06 17.41 -14.28
N TYR A 533 9.32 16.33 -14.49
CA TYR A 533 9.70 14.99 -14.04
C TYR A 533 10.74 14.32 -14.95
N LYS A 534 11.06 14.88 -16.11
CA LYS A 534 12.07 14.37 -17.03
C LYS A 534 13.50 14.79 -16.67
N GLU A 535 13.66 15.64 -15.67
CA GLU A 535 14.94 16.16 -15.23
C GLU A 535 15.21 15.75 -13.76
N PRO A 536 16.50 15.61 -13.37
CA PRO A 536 16.86 15.34 -12.00
C PRO A 536 16.28 16.39 -11.05
N GLN A 537 15.60 15.92 -9.99
CA GLN A 537 14.93 16.78 -9.03
C GLN A 537 15.93 17.29 -8.00
N LYS A 538 15.88 18.59 -7.73
CA LYS A 538 16.66 19.24 -6.69
C LYS A 538 15.71 19.81 -5.65
N ILE A 539 16.08 19.67 -4.38
CA ILE A 539 15.35 20.31 -3.29
C ILE A 539 15.49 21.82 -3.46
N LYS A 540 14.35 22.51 -3.54
CA LYS A 540 14.33 23.94 -3.25
C LYS A 540 14.64 24.10 -1.77
N LYS A 541 15.53 25.02 -1.39
CA LYS A 541 15.76 25.32 0.01
C LYS A 541 14.43 25.71 0.64
N TYR A 542 13.89 24.85 1.48
CA TYR A 542 12.73 25.12 2.30
C TYR A 542 13.19 25.75 3.60
N ASP A 543 12.41 26.68 4.12
CA ASP A 543 12.63 27.21 5.45
C ASP A 543 12.09 26.20 6.48
N PHE A 544 12.93 25.26 6.87
CA PHE A 544 12.58 24.20 7.82
C PHE A 544 12.34 24.73 9.23
N ALA A 545 12.78 25.96 9.54
CA ALA A 545 12.53 26.58 10.85
C ALA A 545 11.05 26.69 11.18
N LYS A 546 10.18 26.82 10.16
CA LYS A 546 8.72 26.84 10.34
C LYS A 546 8.12 25.55 10.87
N TYR A 547 8.83 24.42 10.75
CA TYR A 547 8.36 23.10 11.15
C TYR A 547 9.04 22.57 12.41
N THR A 548 10.08 23.25 12.86
CA THR A 548 10.75 22.93 14.11
C THR A 548 10.18 23.86 15.18
N ASN A 549 9.23 23.39 15.99
CA ASN A 549 8.86 24.08 17.20
C ASN A 549 10.07 24.03 18.15
N SER A 550 10.97 25.00 18.03
CA SER A 550 11.99 25.21 19.03
C SER A 550 11.31 25.69 20.32
N PRO A 551 11.70 25.15 21.47
CA PRO A 551 11.20 25.69 22.74
C PRO A 551 11.56 27.16 22.95
N ASP A 552 12.56 27.66 22.21
CA ASP A 552 13.00 29.06 22.25
C ASP A 552 12.21 29.98 21.31
N ASP A 553 11.46 29.40 20.35
CA ASP A 553 10.62 30.16 19.40
C ASP A 553 9.19 30.36 19.88
N VAL A 554 8.97 30.43 21.18
CA VAL A 554 7.70 30.91 21.69
C VAL A 554 7.65 32.42 21.43
N ASP A 555 7.12 32.74 20.27
CA ASP A 555 6.83 34.09 19.84
C ASP A 555 6.11 34.83 20.99
N THR A 556 6.74 35.86 21.50
CA THR A 556 6.18 36.72 22.56
C THR A 556 5.07 37.63 22.04
N SER A 557 4.58 37.36 20.81
CA SER A 557 3.43 38.08 20.27
C SER A 557 2.14 37.59 20.96
N ASN A 558 1.52 38.54 21.65
CA ASN A 558 0.31 38.45 22.44
C ASN A 558 -0.91 37.88 21.69
N ASP A 559 -0.96 36.56 21.50
CA ASP A 559 -2.22 35.90 21.20
C ASP A 559 -2.48 34.81 22.25
N ASP A 560 -3.00 35.25 23.39
CA ASP A 560 -3.31 34.38 24.55
C ASP A 560 -4.46 33.39 24.31
N SER A 561 -5.07 33.38 23.12
CA SER A 561 -6.28 32.60 22.85
C SER A 561 -6.03 31.20 22.26
N LYS A 562 -4.77 30.81 21.92
CA LYS A 562 -4.44 29.54 21.27
C LYS A 562 -3.38 28.68 21.93
N LYS A 563 -2.96 28.98 23.14
CA LYS A 563 -2.06 28.08 23.89
C LYS A 563 -2.89 26.94 24.47
N GLU A 564 -2.86 25.78 23.82
CA GLU A 564 -3.23 24.55 24.51
C GLU A 564 -2.31 24.42 25.72
N LYS A 565 -2.85 24.66 26.90
CA LYS A 565 -2.13 24.42 28.16
C LYS A 565 -1.78 22.94 28.21
N PHE A 566 -0.49 22.65 28.38
CA PHE A 566 -0.03 21.31 28.69
C PHE A 566 -0.91 20.67 29.77
N ASN A 567 -1.57 19.58 29.43
CA ASN A 567 -2.42 18.83 30.35
C ASN A 567 -1.69 17.57 30.82
N PRO A 568 -1.21 17.51 32.06
CA PRO A 568 -0.48 16.35 32.56
C PRO A 568 -1.31 15.06 32.57
N LYS A 569 -2.63 15.15 32.56
CA LYS A 569 -3.51 13.97 32.46
C LYS A 569 -3.47 13.28 31.09
N LYS A 570 -2.92 13.91 30.06
CA LYS A 570 -2.68 13.29 28.72
C LYS A 570 -1.35 12.54 28.63
N LEU A 571 -0.56 12.54 29.70
CA LEU A 571 0.74 11.87 29.76
C LEU A 571 0.62 10.51 30.41
N ASP A 572 0.11 9.52 29.67
CA ASP A 572 -0.07 8.14 30.12
C ASP A 572 1.20 7.47 30.67
N PHE A 573 2.38 8.02 30.31
CA PHE A 573 3.66 7.51 30.75
C PHE A 573 4.07 7.90 32.17
N LEU A 574 3.33 8.80 32.82
CA LEU A 574 3.58 9.16 34.22
C LEU A 574 3.10 8.08 35.20
N ASP A 575 2.27 7.13 34.73
CA ASP A 575 1.77 6.01 35.53
C ASP A 575 2.77 4.85 35.66
N ASP A 576 3.74 4.73 34.76
CA ASP A 576 4.82 3.73 34.82
C ASP A 576 6.00 4.23 35.66
N ARG A 577 5.83 4.17 36.97
CA ARG A 577 6.77 4.73 37.97
C ARG A 577 8.14 4.03 38.05
N ASN A 578 8.35 2.94 37.31
CA ASN A 578 9.54 2.09 37.47
C ASN A 578 10.57 2.20 36.34
N GLU A 579 10.36 3.02 35.31
CA GLU A 579 11.24 3.04 34.12
C GLU A 579 11.98 4.37 33.87
N PHE A 580 11.92 5.33 34.78
CA PHE A 580 12.52 6.64 34.56
C PHE A 580 13.92 6.80 35.17
N ASP A 581 14.88 6.07 34.64
CA ASP A 581 16.28 6.48 34.81
C ASP A 581 16.59 7.65 33.87
N PRO A 582 17.17 8.75 34.36
CA PRO A 582 17.55 9.86 33.51
C PRO A 582 18.62 9.39 32.51
N VAL A 583 18.31 9.51 31.24
CA VAL A 583 19.25 9.20 30.18
C VAL A 583 20.21 10.36 30.02
N GLN A 584 21.47 10.15 30.35
CA GLN A 584 22.54 11.04 29.93
C GLN A 584 22.90 10.71 28.48
N ILE A 585 22.66 11.69 27.60
CA ILE A 585 23.17 11.63 26.23
C ILE A 585 24.55 12.23 26.25
N ASP A 586 25.56 11.41 26.07
CA ASP A 586 26.95 11.88 26.03
C ASP A 586 27.16 12.59 24.67
N SER A 587 27.43 13.88 24.74
CA SER A 587 27.60 14.74 23.56
C SER A 587 28.88 14.47 22.77
N THR A 588 29.80 13.67 23.33
CA THR A 588 31.09 13.38 22.72
C THR A 588 31.14 12.10 21.88
N ASP A 589 30.12 11.20 22.05
CA ASP A 589 30.05 9.92 21.33
C ASP A 589 28.78 9.85 20.43
N SER A 590 28.51 10.90 19.69
CA SER A 590 27.38 10.92 18.76
C SER A 590 27.72 10.17 17.46
N LYS A 591 27.81 8.84 17.54
CA LYS A 591 27.67 7.99 16.36
C LYS A 591 26.18 7.73 16.18
N TYR A 592 25.54 8.58 15.37
CA TYR A 592 24.23 8.29 14.83
C TYR A 592 24.42 7.20 13.78
N ILE A 593 23.98 5.99 14.08
CA ILE A 593 23.95 4.90 13.11
C ILE A 593 22.60 5.03 12.39
N PHE A 594 22.65 5.45 11.16
CA PHE A 594 21.53 5.28 10.25
C PHE A 594 21.60 3.82 9.76
N GLU A 595 20.89 2.91 10.41
CA GLU A 595 20.80 1.51 9.95
C GLU A 595 19.91 1.33 8.73
N ASP A 596 18.99 2.28 8.52
CA ASP A 596 18.17 2.39 7.32
C ASP A 596 18.15 3.85 6.88
N GLU A 597 18.12 4.10 5.58
CA GLU A 597 17.96 5.45 5.03
C GLU A 597 16.74 6.19 5.58
N ASN A 598 15.88 5.51 6.30
CA ASN A 598 14.59 5.96 6.80
C ASN A 598 14.42 5.90 8.33
N ALA A 599 15.43 5.52 9.11
CA ALA A 599 15.33 5.44 10.57
C ALA A 599 16.49 6.13 11.28
N ILE A 600 16.18 6.99 12.24
CA ILE A 600 17.17 7.57 13.14
C ILE A 600 17.23 6.69 14.39
N VAL A 601 18.31 5.93 14.54
CA VAL A 601 18.57 5.15 15.73
C VAL A 601 19.46 5.95 16.66
N VAL A 602 18.95 6.28 17.85
CA VAL A 602 19.71 6.94 18.90
C VAL A 602 20.21 5.88 19.89
N ASN A 603 21.50 5.65 19.94
CA ASN A 603 22.11 4.80 20.97
C ASN A 603 22.12 5.54 22.32
N LEU A 604 21.18 5.19 23.18
CA LEU A 604 21.13 5.69 24.55
C LEU A 604 21.99 4.76 25.42
N LYS A 605 23.20 5.18 25.80
CA LYS A 605 23.97 4.46 26.82
C LYS A 605 23.29 4.64 28.18
N LYS A 606 22.89 3.55 28.81
CA LYS A 606 22.54 3.56 30.24
C LYS A 606 23.77 4.02 31.01
N GLY A 607 23.66 5.11 31.73
CA GLY A 607 24.69 5.56 32.64
C GLY A 607 24.99 4.44 33.65
N LYS A 608 26.25 4.05 33.77
CA LYS A 608 26.70 3.18 34.86
C LYS A 608 26.34 3.88 36.17
N LYS A 609 25.55 3.23 37.03
CA LYS A 609 25.51 3.61 38.44
C LYS A 609 26.94 3.57 38.97
N ASN A 610 27.44 4.70 39.41
CA ASN A 610 28.58 4.69 40.30
C ASN A 610 28.07 4.16 41.65
N ASP A 611 28.30 2.88 41.88
CA ASP A 611 28.31 2.34 43.20
C ASP A 611 29.58 2.85 43.88
N ASN A 612 29.50 3.92 44.59
CA ASN A 612 30.44 4.29 45.62
C ASN A 612 29.65 4.54 46.91
N ASN A 613 29.82 3.55 47.82
CA ASN A 613 29.47 3.49 49.25
C ASN A 613 28.01 3.58 49.61
#